data_da3842c635bb4ad39ac8d9bdca7698bc
#
_entry.id   da3842c635bb4ad39ac8d9bdca7698bc
#
_cell.length_a   1.000
_cell.length_b   1.000
_cell.length_c   1.000
_cell.angle_alpha   90.00
_cell.angle_beta   90.00
_cell.angle_gamma   90.00
#
_symmetry.space_group_name_H-M   'P 1'
#
loop_
_entity.id
_entity.type
_entity.pdbx_description
1 polymer ?
#
loop_
_entity_poly.entity_id
_entity_poly.type
_entity_poly.pdbx_seq_one_letter_code
_entity_poly.pdbx_strand_id
1 'polypeptide(L)'
;MKKISIIVLIMIMFYVAANMVWLKVVNNNIDEYLDKDNVSRELISYEGKKTNLEYYIITCNYKGVEKKLNQGEKVNQIFKKSGKTPLMIAATLPDFKDAIKMSQILIKEGADVNKRDIYGANVLFYVGYYDYEKRTSEENIKLLKYYIDKDAEI
;
A
#
# COMPACT_ATOMS: atom_id res chain seq x y z
N MET A 1 26.15 48.81 -16.93
CA MET A 1 24.92 48.00 -16.65
C MET A 1 24.27 47.64 -17.97
N LYS A 2 24.22 46.39 -18.36
CA LYS A 2 23.59 45.95 -19.62
C LYS A 2 22.08 46.11 -19.47
N LYS A 3 21.45 46.90 -20.36
CA LYS A 3 19.99 47.02 -20.43
C LYS A 3 19.41 45.66 -20.86
N ILE A 4 18.75 44.96 -19.96
CA ILE A 4 17.99 43.76 -20.31
C ILE A 4 16.90 44.23 -21.27
N SER A 5 16.84 43.60 -22.47
CA SER A 5 15.84 43.93 -23.47
C SER A 5 14.43 43.69 -22.91
N ILE A 6 13.50 44.58 -23.20
CA ILE A 6 12.08 44.46 -22.83
C ILE A 6 11.52 43.09 -23.30
N ILE A 7 12.00 42.57 -24.44
CA ILE A 7 11.64 41.26 -24.98
C ILE A 7 12.01 40.15 -24.00
N VAL A 8 13.22 40.20 -23.41
CA VAL A 8 13.67 39.20 -22.42
C VAL A 8 12.81 39.24 -21.17
N LEU A 9 12.44 40.43 -20.70
CA LEU A 9 11.53 40.59 -19.57
C LEU A 9 10.13 39.98 -19.87
N ILE A 10 9.61 40.22 -21.07
CA ILE A 10 8.31 39.68 -21.50
C ILE A 10 8.39 38.17 -21.59
N MET A 11 9.48 37.58 -22.13
CA MET A 11 9.66 36.13 -22.18
C MET A 11 9.75 35.51 -20.78
N ILE A 12 10.43 36.15 -19.83
CA ILE A 12 10.50 35.68 -18.43
C ILE A 12 9.11 35.76 -17.78
N MET A 13 8.33 36.82 -18.03
CA MET A 13 6.95 36.92 -17.50
C MET A 13 6.05 35.83 -18.07
N PHE A 14 6.13 35.51 -19.38
CA PHE A 14 5.39 34.40 -19.99
C PHE A 14 5.80 33.05 -19.42
N TYR A 15 7.11 32.81 -19.23
CA TYR A 15 7.62 31.60 -18.61
C TYR A 15 7.14 31.42 -17.17
N VAL A 16 7.18 32.46 -16.38
CA VAL A 16 6.68 32.46 -14.99
C VAL A 16 5.17 32.25 -14.95
N ALA A 17 4.41 32.92 -15.83
CA ALA A 17 2.96 32.73 -15.90
C ALA A 17 2.58 31.32 -16.33
N ALA A 18 3.27 30.76 -17.34
CA ALA A 18 3.04 29.38 -17.77
C ALA A 18 3.33 28.36 -16.65
N ASN A 19 4.42 28.55 -15.89
CA ASN A 19 4.74 27.70 -14.74
C ASN A 19 3.72 27.87 -13.60
N MET A 20 3.19 29.07 -13.38
CA MET A 20 2.15 29.32 -12.38
C MET A 20 0.81 28.64 -12.77
N VAL A 21 0.47 28.66 -14.07
CA VAL A 21 -0.70 27.94 -14.59
C VAL A 21 -0.50 26.44 -14.47
N TRP A 22 0.69 25.94 -14.83
CA TRP A 22 1.03 24.52 -14.70
C TRP A 22 1.00 24.06 -13.25
N LEU A 23 1.58 24.84 -12.30
CA LEU A 23 1.50 24.60 -10.87
C LEU A 23 0.06 24.59 -10.34
N LYS A 24 -0.81 25.49 -10.84
CA LYS A 24 -2.24 25.48 -10.49
C LYS A 24 -2.95 24.23 -11.02
N VAL A 25 -2.66 23.81 -12.26
CA VAL A 25 -3.23 22.60 -12.84
C VAL A 25 -2.76 21.35 -12.09
N VAL A 26 -1.47 21.30 -11.73
CA VAL A 26 -0.92 20.19 -10.92
C VAL A 26 -1.52 20.21 -9.51
N ASN A 27 -1.62 21.35 -8.84
CA ASN A 27 -2.26 21.44 -7.51
C ASN A 27 -3.76 21.10 -7.56
N ASN A 28 -4.50 21.58 -8.56
CA ASN A 28 -5.92 21.23 -8.70
C ASN A 28 -6.09 19.72 -9.00
N ASN A 29 -5.21 19.12 -9.79
CA ASN A 29 -5.22 17.68 -10.00
C ASN A 29 -4.77 16.91 -8.75
N ILE A 30 -3.83 17.42 -7.97
CA ILE A 30 -3.45 16.83 -6.67
C ILE A 30 -4.58 16.99 -5.66
N ASP A 31 -5.27 18.13 -5.63
CA ASP A 31 -6.44 18.34 -4.76
C ASP A 31 -7.64 17.49 -5.19
N GLU A 32 -7.79 17.17 -6.48
CA GLU A 32 -8.78 16.23 -6.99
C GLU A 32 -8.39 14.75 -6.72
N TYR A 33 -7.09 14.43 -6.75
CA TYR A 33 -6.56 13.11 -6.33
C TYR A 33 -6.48 12.97 -4.81
N LEU A 34 -6.23 14.05 -4.10
CA LEU A 34 -6.31 14.17 -2.65
C LEU A 34 -7.69 14.72 -2.24
N ASP A 35 -8.75 14.36 -2.98
CA ASP A 35 -10.10 14.70 -2.55
C ASP A 35 -10.21 14.35 -1.06
N LYS A 36 -10.09 15.41 -0.24
CA LYS A 36 -10.18 15.29 1.24
C LYS A 36 -11.44 14.54 1.65
N ASP A 37 -12.48 14.63 0.83
CA ASP A 37 -13.72 13.86 1.02
C ASP A 37 -13.54 12.39 0.67
N ASN A 38 -12.68 12.02 -0.31
CA ASN A 38 -12.44 10.64 -0.67
C ASN A 38 -11.46 9.97 0.31
N VAL A 39 -10.38 10.66 0.70
CA VAL A 39 -9.48 10.22 1.78
C VAL A 39 -10.22 10.20 3.11
N SER A 40 -11.05 11.21 3.40
CA SER A 40 -11.88 11.28 4.60
C SER A 40 -12.99 10.23 4.57
N ARG A 41 -13.64 9.98 3.43
CA ARG A 41 -14.62 8.88 3.26
C ARG A 41 -13.96 7.51 3.33
N GLU A 42 -12.75 7.38 2.81
CA GLU A 42 -11.97 6.15 2.93
C GLU A 42 -11.54 5.92 4.38
N LEU A 43 -11.03 6.94 5.07
CA LEU A 43 -10.72 6.91 6.50
C LEU A 43 -11.98 6.71 7.34
N ILE A 44 -13.10 7.39 7.05
CA ILE A 44 -14.37 7.20 7.75
C ILE A 44 -14.96 5.82 7.45
N SER A 45 -14.84 5.30 6.23
CA SER A 45 -15.23 3.92 5.91
C SER A 45 -14.33 2.90 6.62
N TYR A 46 -13.07 3.22 6.85
CA TYR A 46 -12.17 2.47 7.73
C TYR A 46 -12.52 2.66 9.21
N GLU A 47 -12.86 3.88 9.63
CA GLU A 47 -13.28 4.14 11.02
C GLU A 47 -14.57 3.40 11.42
N GLY A 48 -15.53 3.29 10.51
CA GLY A 48 -16.72 2.46 10.71
C GLY A 48 -16.45 0.95 10.72
N LYS A 49 -15.23 0.51 10.32
CA LYS A 49 -14.79 -0.88 10.27
C LYS A 49 -13.55 -1.16 11.15
N LYS A 50 -13.28 -0.35 12.15
CA LYS A 50 -12.17 -0.49 13.13
C LYS A 50 -12.06 -1.87 13.82
N THR A 51 -12.85 -2.84 13.38
CA THR A 51 -12.97 -4.15 13.99
C THR A 51 -12.76 -5.31 13.03
N ASN A 52 -12.39 -5.10 11.76
CA ASN A 52 -12.16 -6.20 10.83
C ASN A 52 -10.67 -6.60 10.77
N LEU A 53 -10.42 -7.83 10.37
CA LEU A 53 -9.07 -8.40 10.28
C LEU A 53 -8.17 -7.60 9.33
N GLU A 54 -8.69 -7.12 8.19
CA GLU A 54 -7.94 -6.33 7.21
C GLU A 54 -7.36 -5.05 7.83
N TYR A 55 -8.18 -4.31 8.59
CA TYR A 55 -7.74 -3.10 9.30
C TYR A 55 -6.61 -3.39 10.28
N TYR A 56 -6.73 -4.45 11.09
CA TYR A 56 -5.70 -4.80 12.05
C TYR A 56 -4.37 -5.23 11.40
N ILE A 57 -4.41 -5.85 10.21
CA ILE A 57 -3.20 -6.18 9.46
C ILE A 57 -2.53 -4.90 8.96
N ILE A 58 -3.26 -4.02 8.27
CA ILE A 58 -2.73 -2.77 7.69
C ILE A 58 -2.16 -1.84 8.77
N THR A 59 -2.77 -1.81 9.94
CA THR A 59 -2.31 -0.98 11.08
C THR A 59 -1.29 -1.68 11.97
N CYS A 60 -0.79 -2.85 11.57
CA CYS A 60 0.17 -3.66 12.32
C CYS A 60 -0.28 -3.94 13.77
N ASN A 61 -1.60 -4.02 14.00
CA ASN A 61 -2.15 -4.35 15.30
C ASN A 61 -2.20 -5.87 15.51
N TYR A 62 -1.06 -6.45 15.89
CA TYR A 62 -0.90 -7.91 16.03
C TYR A 62 -1.90 -8.52 17.01
N LYS A 63 -2.12 -7.87 18.17
CA LYS A 63 -3.11 -8.35 19.17
C LYS A 63 -4.53 -8.35 18.61
N GLY A 64 -4.86 -7.33 17.81
CA GLY A 64 -6.15 -7.25 17.12
C GLY A 64 -6.32 -8.39 16.11
N VAL A 65 -5.27 -8.74 15.35
CA VAL A 65 -5.26 -9.86 14.41
C VAL A 65 -5.49 -11.18 15.15
N GLU A 66 -4.68 -11.49 16.16
CA GLU A 66 -4.83 -12.71 16.98
C GLU A 66 -6.23 -12.81 17.58
N LYS A 67 -6.73 -11.71 18.16
CA LYS A 67 -8.10 -11.64 18.72
C LYS A 67 -9.16 -11.99 17.69
N LYS A 68 -9.04 -11.47 16.45
CA LYS A 68 -10.00 -11.70 15.38
C LYS A 68 -10.00 -13.15 14.88
N LEU A 69 -8.81 -13.71 14.71
CA LEU A 69 -8.66 -15.11 14.32
C LEU A 69 -9.21 -16.05 15.41
N ASN A 70 -8.94 -15.76 16.68
CA ASN A 70 -9.52 -16.49 17.83
C ASN A 70 -11.04 -16.35 17.92
N GLN A 71 -11.63 -15.29 17.37
CA GLN A 71 -13.08 -15.09 17.26
C GLN A 71 -13.70 -15.81 16.06
N GLY A 72 -12.92 -16.57 15.27
CA GLY A 72 -13.37 -17.38 14.15
C GLY A 72 -13.34 -16.64 12.80
N GLU A 73 -12.70 -15.47 12.68
CA GLU A 73 -12.47 -14.88 11.36
C GLU A 73 -11.53 -15.80 10.54
N LYS A 74 -11.89 -15.99 9.27
CA LYS A 74 -11.16 -16.93 8.40
C LYS A 74 -9.83 -16.35 7.94
N VAL A 75 -8.72 -16.98 8.33
CA VAL A 75 -7.37 -16.57 7.95
C VAL A 75 -7.11 -16.60 6.43
N ASN A 76 -7.83 -17.44 5.70
CA ASN A 76 -7.73 -17.59 4.23
C ASN A 76 -8.90 -16.94 3.46
N GLN A 77 -9.63 -16.00 4.09
CA GLN A 77 -10.66 -15.26 3.38
C GLN A 77 -10.07 -14.35 2.29
N ILE A 78 -10.87 -14.05 1.28
CA ILE A 78 -10.57 -13.00 0.31
C ILE A 78 -11.40 -11.79 0.69
N PHE A 79 -10.75 -10.68 0.99
CA PHE A 79 -11.43 -9.45 1.34
C PHE A 79 -12.12 -8.86 0.10
N LYS A 80 -13.40 -8.55 0.22
CA LYS A 80 -14.22 -8.07 -0.91
C LYS A 80 -13.69 -6.78 -1.54
N LYS A 81 -13.11 -5.89 -0.73
CA LYS A 81 -12.64 -4.57 -1.20
C LYS A 81 -11.30 -4.69 -1.93
N SER A 82 -10.33 -5.38 -1.36
CA SER A 82 -8.98 -5.50 -1.92
C SER A 82 -8.80 -6.68 -2.87
N GLY A 83 -9.68 -7.67 -2.84
CA GLY A 83 -9.51 -8.93 -3.58
C GLY A 83 -8.38 -9.83 -3.05
N LYS A 84 -7.74 -9.45 -1.93
CA LYS A 84 -6.55 -10.08 -1.39
C LYS A 84 -6.86 -10.96 -0.18
N THR A 85 -5.97 -11.92 0.10
CA THR A 85 -5.99 -12.65 1.37
C THR A 85 -5.29 -11.86 2.48
N PRO A 86 -5.52 -12.18 3.77
CA PRO A 86 -4.76 -11.62 4.89
C PRO A 86 -3.24 -11.69 4.70
N LEU A 87 -2.72 -12.82 4.21
CA LEU A 87 -1.28 -13.00 4.00
C LEU A 87 -0.73 -12.12 2.87
N MET A 88 -1.48 -11.93 1.79
CA MET A 88 -1.11 -11.02 0.71
C MET A 88 -1.02 -9.57 1.19
N ILE A 89 -1.93 -9.13 2.08
CA ILE A 89 -1.88 -7.79 2.66
C ILE A 89 -0.64 -7.68 3.56
N ALA A 90 -0.34 -8.68 4.38
CA ALA A 90 0.87 -8.70 5.20
C ALA A 90 2.14 -8.57 4.35
N ALA A 91 2.19 -9.22 3.18
CA ALA A 91 3.30 -9.11 2.24
C ALA A 91 3.48 -7.69 1.65
N THR A 92 2.44 -6.86 1.66
CA THR A 92 2.50 -5.48 1.16
C THR A 92 2.81 -4.43 2.24
N LEU A 93 3.00 -4.82 3.51
CA LEU A 93 3.32 -3.86 4.57
C LEU A 93 4.66 -3.16 4.29
N PRO A 94 4.76 -1.84 4.48
CA PRO A 94 5.93 -1.07 4.09
C PRO A 94 7.19 -1.38 4.91
N ASP A 95 7.03 -1.70 6.19
CA ASP A 95 8.14 -2.10 7.04
C ASP A 95 8.38 -3.62 6.94
N PHE A 96 9.63 -4.01 6.67
CA PHE A 96 10.02 -5.42 6.53
C PHE A 96 9.77 -6.25 7.80
N LYS A 97 10.05 -5.68 8.98
CA LYS A 97 9.87 -6.39 10.25
C LYS A 97 8.40 -6.64 10.52
N ASP A 98 7.55 -5.65 10.20
CA ASP A 98 6.10 -5.78 10.34
C ASP A 98 5.55 -6.80 9.35
N ALA A 99 6.02 -6.79 8.10
CA ALA A 99 5.62 -7.77 7.08
C ALA A 99 5.96 -9.21 7.52
N ILE A 100 7.19 -9.45 7.96
CA ILE A 100 7.61 -10.77 8.47
C ILE A 100 6.81 -11.18 9.70
N LYS A 101 6.69 -10.30 10.70
CA LYS A 101 6.00 -10.62 11.94
C LYS A 101 4.52 -10.89 11.74
N MET A 102 3.86 -10.09 10.91
CA MET A 102 2.45 -10.31 10.55
C MET A 102 2.28 -11.62 9.80
N SER A 103 3.15 -11.93 8.84
CA SER A 103 3.13 -13.20 8.10
C SER A 103 3.34 -14.40 9.01
N GLN A 104 4.24 -14.32 9.99
CA GLN A 104 4.47 -15.37 10.98
C GLN A 104 3.20 -15.68 11.78
N ILE A 105 2.49 -14.64 12.23
CA ILE A 105 1.22 -14.79 12.96
C ILE A 105 0.19 -15.49 12.05
N LEU A 106 -0.01 -14.97 10.84
CA LEU A 106 -1.01 -15.51 9.92
C LEU A 106 -0.71 -16.96 9.52
N ILE A 107 0.56 -17.30 9.21
CA ILE A 107 0.96 -18.66 8.85
C ILE A 107 0.80 -19.60 10.04
N LYS A 108 1.15 -19.19 11.25
CA LYS A 108 0.90 -19.96 12.48
C LYS A 108 -0.58 -20.29 12.67
N GLU A 109 -1.47 -19.37 12.28
CA GLU A 109 -2.92 -19.53 12.32
C GLU A 109 -3.49 -20.24 11.08
N GLY A 110 -2.64 -20.83 10.23
CA GLY A 110 -3.03 -21.65 9.09
C GLY A 110 -3.27 -20.87 7.79
N ALA A 111 -2.61 -19.70 7.61
CA ALA A 111 -2.66 -19.03 6.32
C ALA A 111 -1.98 -19.87 5.24
N ASP A 112 -2.70 -20.12 4.16
CA ASP A 112 -2.24 -20.82 2.98
C ASP A 112 -1.40 -19.87 2.11
N VAL A 113 -0.09 -20.15 1.98
CA VAL A 113 0.86 -19.37 1.18
C VAL A 113 0.59 -19.48 -0.32
N ASN A 114 -0.11 -20.55 -0.75
CA ASN A 114 -0.45 -20.79 -2.15
C ASN A 114 -1.87 -20.33 -2.50
N LYS A 115 -2.62 -19.82 -1.51
CA LYS A 115 -3.93 -19.24 -1.78
C LYS A 115 -3.83 -18.19 -2.87
N ARG A 116 -4.69 -18.31 -3.88
CA ARG A 116 -4.76 -17.33 -4.97
C ARG A 116 -5.88 -16.31 -4.72
N ASP A 117 -5.65 -15.09 -5.14
CA ASP A 117 -6.63 -14.02 -5.13
C ASP A 117 -7.60 -14.13 -6.32
N ILE A 118 -8.46 -13.11 -6.48
CA ILE A 118 -9.41 -13.05 -7.61
C ILE A 118 -8.75 -12.92 -8.99
N TYR A 119 -7.46 -12.59 -9.06
CA TYR A 119 -6.67 -12.45 -10.29
C TYR A 119 -5.76 -13.66 -10.52
N GLY A 120 -5.77 -14.65 -9.63
CA GLY A 120 -4.92 -15.83 -9.69
C GLY A 120 -3.52 -15.63 -9.11
N ALA A 121 -3.21 -14.47 -8.53
CA ALA A 121 -1.93 -14.19 -7.90
C ALA A 121 -1.85 -14.81 -6.49
N ASN A 122 -0.67 -15.30 -6.12
CA ASN A 122 -0.36 -15.76 -4.76
C ASN A 122 0.45 -14.69 -3.99
N VAL A 123 0.88 -15.01 -2.76
CA VAL A 123 1.61 -14.08 -1.90
C VAL A 123 2.94 -13.60 -2.52
N LEU A 124 3.65 -14.43 -3.30
CA LEU A 124 4.93 -14.06 -3.92
C LEU A 124 4.79 -12.89 -4.89
N PHE A 125 3.69 -12.84 -5.65
CA PHE A 125 3.39 -11.71 -6.53
C PHE A 125 3.35 -10.39 -5.76
N TYR A 126 2.75 -10.39 -4.58
CA TYR A 126 2.57 -9.18 -3.76
C TYR A 126 3.86 -8.69 -3.09
N VAL A 127 4.85 -9.54 -2.88
CA VAL A 127 6.19 -9.10 -2.43
C VAL A 127 6.88 -8.25 -3.48
N GLY A 128 6.75 -8.62 -4.77
CA GLY A 128 7.40 -7.92 -5.88
C GLY A 128 6.62 -6.73 -6.45
N TYR A 129 5.31 -6.68 -6.20
CA TYR A 129 4.42 -5.70 -6.83
C TYR A 129 4.38 -4.35 -6.07
N TYR A 130 4.75 -4.31 -4.79
CA TYR A 130 4.58 -3.11 -3.98
C TYR A 130 5.86 -2.28 -3.88
N ASP A 131 5.68 -1.02 -4.19
CA ASP A 131 6.51 0.18 -4.09
C ASP A 131 7.96 -0.03 -3.58
N TYR A 132 8.90 -0.06 -4.53
CA TYR A 132 10.35 -0.13 -4.29
C TYR A 132 10.90 1.01 -3.42
N GLU A 133 10.08 2.04 -3.13
CA GLU A 133 10.50 3.17 -2.30
C GLU A 133 10.47 2.88 -0.80
N LYS A 134 9.71 1.87 -0.37
CA LYS A 134 9.47 1.59 1.06
C LYS A 134 10.30 0.44 1.63
N ARG A 135 10.68 -0.51 0.78
CA ARG A 135 11.55 -1.63 1.18
C ARG A 135 12.70 -1.79 0.19
N THR A 136 13.88 -2.14 0.69
CA THR A 136 15.03 -2.43 -0.16
C THR A 136 14.85 -3.72 -0.94
N SER A 137 15.57 -3.86 -2.06
CA SER A 137 15.57 -5.11 -2.84
C SER A 137 16.03 -6.30 -1.99
N GLU A 138 16.97 -6.09 -1.07
CA GLU A 138 17.45 -7.13 -0.14
C GLU A 138 16.35 -7.60 0.81
N GLU A 139 15.55 -6.69 1.36
CA GLU A 139 14.41 -7.01 2.22
C GLU A 139 13.32 -7.77 1.47
N ASN A 140 13.03 -7.37 0.22
CA ASN A 140 12.09 -8.09 -0.63
C ASN A 140 12.58 -9.51 -0.95
N ILE A 141 13.89 -9.69 -1.23
CA ILE A 141 14.49 -11.03 -1.44
C ILE A 141 14.38 -11.88 -0.17
N LYS A 142 14.63 -11.30 1.01
CA LYS A 142 14.47 -12.02 2.29
C LYS A 142 13.02 -12.45 2.52
N LEU A 143 12.06 -11.58 2.19
CA LEU A 143 10.63 -11.89 2.33
C LEU A 143 10.19 -12.97 1.33
N LEU A 144 10.66 -12.92 0.07
CA LEU A 144 10.42 -13.97 -0.92
C LEU A 144 10.97 -15.32 -0.43
N LYS A 145 12.22 -15.36 0.02
CA LYS A 145 12.83 -16.57 0.59
C LYS A 145 12.01 -17.12 1.75
N TYR A 146 11.57 -16.24 2.66
CA TYR A 146 10.73 -16.64 3.78
C TYR A 146 9.46 -17.38 3.33
N TYR A 147 8.76 -16.87 2.29
CA TYR A 147 7.55 -17.56 1.78
C TYR A 147 7.87 -18.84 1.02
N ILE A 148 8.97 -18.87 0.25
CA ILE A 148 9.42 -20.09 -0.43
C ILE A 148 9.78 -21.19 0.60
N ASP A 149 10.45 -20.83 1.72
CA ASP A 149 10.74 -21.74 2.83
C ASP A 149 9.46 -22.22 3.57
N LYS A 150 8.31 -21.63 3.27
CA LYS A 150 6.97 -22.02 3.71
C LYS A 150 6.15 -22.69 2.60
N ASP A 151 6.83 -23.27 1.61
CA ASP A 151 6.25 -24.00 0.48
C ASP A 151 5.40 -23.15 -0.48
N ALA A 152 5.69 -21.83 -0.59
CA ALA A 152 5.07 -21.00 -1.62
C ALA A 152 5.56 -21.41 -3.02
N GLU A 153 4.62 -21.74 -3.90
CA GLU A 153 4.88 -22.13 -5.28
C GLU A 153 5.07 -20.90 -6.18
N ILE A 154 6.06 -20.96 -7.09
CA ILE A 154 6.35 -19.92 -8.08
C ILE A 154 5.36 -20.00 -9.25
#